data_5997006ecf73bae093441526173f98c7
#
_entry.id   5997006ecf73bae093441526173f98c7
#
_cell.length_a   1.000
_cell.length_b   1.000
_cell.length_c   1.000
_cell.angle_alpha   90.00
_cell.angle_beta   90.00
_cell.angle_gamma   90.00
#
_symmetry.space_group_name_H-M   'P 1'
#
loop_
_entity.id
_entity.type
_entity.pdbx_description
1 polymer ?
#
loop_
_entity_poly.entity_id
_entity_poly.type
_entity_poly.pdbx_seq_one_letter_code
_entity_poly.pdbx_strand_id
1 'polypeptide(L)'
;AAMVALLASAAQARHVPEVQRILAGLTIESPRTHKHMLVYPIRWSGTQVPGDWETLDTALAAGHLKVGEMPRANVPNVEVTNTGGRTVFLMSGEIIRGGKQTRVIRKDTVVEPQQKVAVAVFCVERGRWAGGKEFKRARNIAPASIQDAINRGAGQGEVWQRVRQAAPALGGESASESLDEMLESDRARRSFDEAHKDLGKFSPPDTVGIAVADARTGKVVGLELFGRRDLFDRLHEKLVEGYATDIVLAASAAPVAVKDVPTARVLDFVHRALKGASKYEDTPGSGRGLTLESGSICGKGVAVGGSAIHLSVQDTRPKTTPARPIVDPPRPRPEPVRPPVERLR
;
A
#
# COMPACT_ATOMS: atom_id res chain seq x y z
N ALA A 1 -50.24 16.83 24.48
CA ALA A 1 -49.01 17.25 23.84
C ALA A 1 -47.85 16.38 24.37
N ALA A 2 -47.49 15.34 23.63
CA ALA A 2 -46.37 14.48 23.95
C ALA A 2 -45.14 15.00 23.19
N MET A 3 -44.16 15.47 23.95
CA MET A 3 -42.87 15.93 23.43
C MET A 3 -41.98 14.74 23.27
N VAL A 4 -41.79 14.32 21.99
CA VAL A 4 -40.82 13.27 21.64
C VAL A 4 -39.44 13.92 21.64
N ALA A 5 -38.65 13.63 22.66
CA ALA A 5 -37.25 14.02 22.72
C ALA A 5 -36.45 13.10 21.76
N LEU A 6 -36.08 13.61 20.61
CA LEU A 6 -35.04 12.97 19.75
C LEU A 6 -33.72 13.07 20.50
N LEU A 7 -33.32 12.00 21.16
CA LEU A 7 -31.94 11.78 21.57
C LEU A 7 -31.10 11.49 20.30
N ALA A 8 -30.52 12.55 19.76
CA ALA A 8 -29.42 12.40 18.79
C ALA A 8 -28.23 11.81 19.57
N SER A 9 -28.04 10.50 19.49
CA SER A 9 -26.83 9.83 19.92
C SER A 9 -25.68 10.36 19.05
N ALA A 10 -24.96 11.35 19.59
CA ALA A 10 -23.65 11.70 19.06
C ALA A 10 -22.79 10.44 19.17
N ALA A 11 -22.59 9.77 18.04
CA ALA A 11 -21.66 8.64 17.97
C ALA A 11 -20.28 9.17 18.36
N GLN A 12 -19.91 8.94 19.62
CA GLN A 12 -18.56 9.26 20.10
C GLN A 12 -17.58 8.57 19.18
N ALA A 13 -16.72 9.35 18.52
CA ALA A 13 -15.65 8.82 17.66
C ALA A 13 -14.86 7.81 18.49
N ARG A 14 -14.95 6.52 18.12
CA ARG A 14 -14.21 5.48 18.81
C ARG A 14 -12.76 5.63 18.42
N HIS A 15 -11.88 5.76 19.39
CA HIS A 15 -10.43 5.83 19.19
C HIS A 15 -9.82 4.49 19.56
N VAL A 16 -9.08 3.93 18.60
CA VAL A 16 -8.32 2.69 18.80
C VAL A 16 -7.09 3.02 19.65
N PRO A 17 -6.86 2.34 20.80
CA PRO A 17 -5.76 2.66 21.70
C PRO A 17 -4.38 2.56 21.05
N GLU A 18 -4.20 1.65 20.10
CA GLU A 18 -2.95 1.46 19.36
C GLU A 18 -2.56 2.71 18.56
N VAL A 19 -3.54 3.36 17.94
CA VAL A 19 -3.34 4.62 17.19
C VAL A 19 -2.98 5.76 18.13
N GLN A 20 -3.61 5.83 19.30
CA GLN A 20 -3.29 6.86 20.31
C GLN A 20 -1.89 6.68 20.90
N ARG A 21 -1.46 5.44 21.10
CA ARG A 21 -0.11 5.14 21.61
C ARG A 21 0.99 5.55 20.63
N ILE A 22 0.80 5.30 19.33
CA ILE A 22 1.81 5.69 18.34
C ILE A 22 1.86 7.22 18.17
N LEU A 23 0.72 7.93 18.32
CA LEU A 23 0.69 9.38 18.28
C LEU A 23 1.51 10.01 19.41
N ALA A 24 1.49 9.39 20.59
CA ALA A 24 2.30 9.83 21.70
C ALA A 24 3.80 9.55 21.42
N GLY A 25 4.63 10.58 21.46
CA GLY A 25 6.07 10.46 21.27
C GLY A 25 6.54 10.55 19.82
N LEU A 26 5.69 10.94 18.86
CA LEU A 26 6.11 11.26 17.50
C LEU A 26 6.85 12.60 17.46
N THR A 27 7.93 12.63 16.68
CA THR A 27 8.67 13.85 16.32
C THR A 27 8.85 13.87 14.81
N ILE A 28 8.56 15.01 14.18
CA ILE A 28 8.71 15.20 12.74
C ILE A 28 9.98 15.99 12.50
N GLU A 29 10.89 15.42 11.73
CA GLU A 29 12.17 16.03 11.35
C GLU A 29 11.99 17.01 10.18
N SER A 30 13.02 17.82 9.91
CA SER A 30 13.08 18.65 8.73
C SER A 30 13.02 17.82 7.46
N PRO A 31 12.38 18.31 6.38
CA PRO A 31 12.23 17.55 5.17
C PRO A 31 13.54 17.33 4.42
N ARG A 32 13.61 16.21 3.74
CA ARG A 32 14.54 15.98 2.63
C ARG A 32 13.78 16.18 1.33
N THR A 33 14.46 16.70 0.33
CA THR A 33 13.81 17.13 -0.91
C THR A 33 14.37 16.38 -2.10
N HIS A 34 13.47 15.87 -2.92
CA HIS A 34 13.76 15.42 -4.28
C HIS A 34 12.77 16.08 -5.25
N LYS A 35 13.27 17.01 -6.09
CA LYS A 35 12.42 17.81 -7.00
C LYS A 35 11.28 18.49 -6.23
N HIS A 36 10.04 18.05 -6.46
CA HIS A 36 8.84 18.61 -5.81
C HIS A 36 8.36 17.75 -4.63
N MET A 37 9.01 16.65 -4.36
CA MET A 37 8.67 15.75 -3.27
C MET A 37 9.45 16.14 -2.01
N LEU A 38 8.72 16.45 -0.94
CA LEU A 38 9.26 16.71 0.39
C LEU A 38 8.96 15.50 1.27
N VAL A 39 10.00 14.89 1.83
CA VAL A 39 9.89 13.70 2.69
C VAL A 39 10.36 14.06 4.08
N TYR A 40 9.46 13.99 5.04
CA TYR A 40 9.67 14.31 6.46
C TYR A 40 9.88 13.02 7.24
N PRO A 41 11.09 12.71 7.70
CA PRO A 41 11.32 11.58 8.57
C PRO A 41 10.54 11.74 9.87
N ILE A 42 9.97 10.64 10.36
CA ILE A 42 9.22 10.61 11.61
C ILE A 42 9.92 9.70 12.60
N ARG A 43 10.25 10.25 13.76
CA ARG A 43 10.81 9.51 14.89
C ARG A 43 9.72 9.17 15.88
N TRP A 44 9.92 8.07 16.59
CA TRP A 44 9.03 7.64 17.64
C TRP A 44 9.80 7.09 18.83
N SER A 45 9.52 7.63 19.99
CA SER A 45 10.18 7.25 21.26
C SER A 45 9.47 6.13 22.02
N GLY A 46 8.39 5.57 21.46
CA GLY A 46 7.62 4.50 22.10
C GLY A 46 8.30 3.13 22.01
N THR A 47 7.75 2.19 22.75
CA THR A 47 8.23 0.79 22.76
C THR A 47 7.84 0.06 21.49
N GLN A 48 8.84 -0.45 20.79
CA GLN A 48 8.63 -1.24 19.58
C GLN A 48 7.99 -2.60 19.90
N VAL A 49 7.22 -3.11 18.96
CA VAL A 49 6.65 -4.46 19.05
C VAL A 49 7.78 -5.50 19.07
N PRO A 50 7.83 -6.42 20.04
CA PRO A 50 8.88 -7.41 20.14
C PRO A 50 8.80 -8.49 19.05
N GLY A 51 9.80 -9.37 19.01
CA GLY A 51 9.86 -10.55 18.15
C GLY A 51 10.75 -10.36 16.92
N ASP A 52 10.97 -11.46 16.21
CA ASP A 52 11.72 -11.51 14.97
C ASP A 52 10.78 -11.43 13.77
N TRP A 53 10.98 -10.42 12.93
CA TRP A 53 10.10 -10.11 11.82
C TRP A 53 10.84 -10.17 10.48
N GLU A 54 10.11 -10.61 9.46
CA GLU A 54 10.51 -10.55 8.06
C GLU A 54 9.49 -9.74 7.27
N THR A 55 9.91 -9.14 6.17
CA THR A 55 9.00 -8.56 5.17
C THR A 55 8.68 -9.60 4.10
N LEU A 56 7.70 -9.32 3.23
CA LEU A 56 7.40 -10.13 2.06
C LEU A 56 8.69 -10.49 1.29
N ASP A 57 9.53 -9.49 1.01
CA ASP A 57 10.73 -9.66 0.21
C ASP A 57 11.78 -10.54 0.87
N THR A 58 12.04 -10.29 2.16
CA THR A 58 13.06 -11.06 2.90
C THR A 58 12.65 -12.51 3.08
N ALA A 59 11.37 -12.75 3.39
CA ALA A 59 10.84 -14.10 3.57
C ALA A 59 10.76 -14.90 2.26
N LEU A 60 10.38 -14.25 1.14
CA LEU A 60 10.42 -14.89 -0.18
C LEU A 60 11.85 -15.20 -0.62
N ALA A 61 12.79 -14.28 -0.41
CA ALA A 61 14.20 -14.48 -0.78
C ALA A 61 14.86 -15.60 0.04
N ALA A 62 14.47 -15.76 1.31
CA ALA A 62 14.96 -16.82 2.18
C ALA A 62 14.24 -18.18 1.97
N GLY A 63 13.17 -18.22 1.15
CA GLY A 63 12.36 -19.43 0.97
C GLY A 63 11.44 -19.75 2.16
N HIS A 64 11.29 -18.82 3.09
CA HIS A 64 10.44 -18.96 4.28
C HIS A 64 8.96 -18.69 3.99
N LEU A 65 8.65 -18.02 2.88
CA LEU A 65 7.29 -17.70 2.46
C LEU A 65 6.99 -18.31 1.10
N LYS A 66 5.83 -18.93 0.97
CA LYS A 66 5.28 -19.39 -0.30
C LYS A 66 4.00 -18.61 -0.59
N VAL A 67 3.89 -18.07 -1.80
CA VAL A 67 2.69 -17.38 -2.27
C VAL A 67 2.21 -18.05 -3.55
N GLY A 68 0.96 -18.46 -3.58
CA GLY A 68 0.39 -19.22 -4.70
C GLY A 68 -1.06 -18.84 -5.00
N GLU A 69 -1.52 -19.25 -6.18
CA GLU A 69 -2.93 -19.15 -6.55
C GLU A 69 -3.78 -20.04 -5.63
N MET A 70 -4.98 -19.57 -5.29
CA MET A 70 -5.93 -20.38 -4.53
C MET A 70 -6.31 -21.65 -5.30
N PRO A 71 -6.50 -22.82 -4.63
CA PRO A 71 -6.84 -24.10 -5.27
C PRO A 71 -8.10 -24.05 -6.13
N ARG A 72 -9.10 -23.30 -5.73
CA ARG A 72 -10.26 -22.94 -6.56
C ARG A 72 -10.03 -21.53 -7.08
N ALA A 73 -10.04 -21.33 -8.40
CA ALA A 73 -9.78 -20.03 -9.04
C ALA A 73 -10.57 -18.89 -8.37
N ASN A 74 -10.01 -18.35 -7.31
CA ASN A 74 -10.57 -17.24 -6.54
C ASN A 74 -9.67 -16.03 -6.79
N VAL A 75 -9.99 -15.26 -7.82
CA VAL A 75 -9.22 -14.13 -8.31
C VAL A 75 -8.86 -13.10 -7.23
N PRO A 76 -9.75 -12.77 -6.25
CA PRO A 76 -9.45 -11.74 -5.28
C PRO A 76 -8.53 -12.16 -4.12
N ASN A 77 -8.07 -13.42 -4.07
CA ASN A 77 -7.19 -13.89 -3.01
C ASN A 77 -6.05 -14.74 -3.56
N VAL A 78 -4.93 -14.72 -2.82
CA VAL A 78 -3.80 -15.64 -2.98
C VAL A 78 -3.59 -16.41 -1.69
N GLU A 79 -3.06 -17.63 -1.80
CA GLU A 79 -2.67 -18.42 -0.65
C GLU A 79 -1.25 -18.04 -0.23
N VAL A 80 -1.07 -17.68 1.03
CA VAL A 80 0.23 -17.36 1.61
C VAL A 80 0.52 -18.34 2.73
N THR A 81 1.67 -19.00 2.68
CA THR A 81 2.13 -19.96 3.70
C THR A 81 3.50 -19.53 4.22
N ASN A 82 3.58 -19.21 5.51
CA ASN A 82 4.83 -18.98 6.19
C ASN A 82 5.37 -20.34 6.69
N THR A 83 6.45 -20.80 6.08
CA THR A 83 7.13 -22.06 6.46
C THR A 83 8.36 -21.81 7.33
N GLY A 84 8.67 -20.54 7.60
CA GLY A 84 9.78 -20.12 8.46
C GLY A 84 9.45 -20.09 9.94
N GLY A 85 10.42 -19.67 10.74
CA GLY A 85 10.32 -19.51 12.19
C GLY A 85 10.09 -18.07 12.66
N ARG A 86 9.94 -17.11 11.75
CA ARG A 86 9.74 -15.69 12.05
C ARG A 86 8.37 -15.22 11.59
N THR A 87 7.84 -14.21 12.26
CA THR A 87 6.60 -13.54 11.81
C THR A 87 6.87 -12.75 10.53
N VAL A 88 6.01 -12.88 9.51
CA VAL A 88 6.13 -12.19 8.24
C VAL A 88 5.08 -11.08 8.14
N PHE A 89 5.51 -9.87 7.84
CA PHE A 89 4.65 -8.74 7.53
C PHE A 89 4.56 -8.53 6.01
N LEU A 90 3.33 -8.52 5.51
CA LEU A 90 3.01 -8.16 4.13
C LEU A 90 2.28 -6.81 4.17
N MET A 91 2.86 -5.80 3.52
CA MET A 91 2.30 -4.45 3.50
C MET A 91 1.27 -4.30 2.36
N SER A 92 0.18 -3.63 2.65
CA SER A 92 -0.75 -3.17 1.60
C SER A 92 0.00 -2.34 0.55
N GLY A 93 -0.29 -2.58 -0.72
CA GLY A 93 0.42 -1.92 -1.82
C GLY A 93 1.62 -2.70 -2.36
N GLU A 94 2.19 -3.67 -1.64
CA GLU A 94 3.26 -4.50 -2.19
C GLU A 94 2.77 -5.33 -3.38
N ILE A 95 3.64 -5.42 -4.40
CA ILE A 95 3.35 -6.14 -5.64
C ILE A 95 3.98 -7.54 -5.57
N ILE A 96 3.23 -8.54 -6.00
CA ILE A 96 3.70 -9.90 -6.22
C ILE A 96 3.55 -10.26 -7.69
N ARG A 97 4.65 -10.70 -8.29
CA ARG A 97 4.77 -11.02 -9.72
C ARG A 97 4.59 -12.51 -9.96
N GLY A 98 3.86 -12.89 -10.97
CA GLY A 98 3.68 -14.29 -11.35
C GLY A 98 2.22 -14.70 -11.34
N GLY A 99 1.95 -15.98 -10.98
CA GLY A 99 0.61 -16.51 -11.06
C GLY A 99 0.01 -16.32 -12.46
N LYS A 100 -1.32 -16.26 -12.53
CA LYS A 100 -2.05 -15.93 -13.76
C LYS A 100 -1.95 -14.45 -14.13
N GLN A 101 -1.71 -13.60 -13.17
CA GLN A 101 -1.56 -12.14 -13.30
C GLN A 101 -0.77 -11.60 -12.11
N THR A 102 0.00 -10.53 -12.33
CA THR A 102 0.60 -9.74 -11.26
C THR A 102 -0.47 -9.15 -10.34
N ARG A 103 -0.23 -9.17 -9.04
CA ARG A 103 -1.18 -8.75 -8.00
C ARG A 103 -0.59 -7.65 -7.12
N VAL A 104 -1.46 -6.88 -6.49
CA VAL A 104 -1.14 -5.98 -5.39
C VAL A 104 -1.88 -6.42 -4.12
N ILE A 105 -1.20 -6.42 -2.98
CA ILE A 105 -1.77 -6.75 -1.67
C ILE A 105 -2.73 -5.65 -1.24
N ARG A 106 -3.93 -6.03 -0.78
CA ARG A 106 -5.00 -5.08 -0.41
C ARG A 106 -4.99 -4.64 1.04
N LYS A 107 -4.48 -5.48 1.93
CA LYS A 107 -4.51 -5.25 3.38
C LYS A 107 -3.19 -5.65 3.99
N ASP A 108 -2.74 -4.87 4.93
CA ASP A 108 -1.67 -5.30 5.81
C ASP A 108 -2.01 -6.66 6.42
N THR A 109 -1.08 -7.57 6.34
CA THR A 109 -1.27 -8.94 6.80
C THR A 109 -0.06 -9.41 7.59
N VAL A 110 -0.31 -9.96 8.77
CA VAL A 110 0.71 -10.57 9.62
C VAL A 110 0.53 -12.08 9.59
N VAL A 111 1.56 -12.80 9.17
CA VAL A 111 1.55 -14.26 9.02
C VAL A 111 2.54 -14.86 10.00
N GLU A 112 2.01 -15.48 11.04
CA GLU A 112 2.81 -16.12 12.07
C GLU A 112 3.59 -17.34 11.54
N PRO A 113 4.62 -17.82 12.26
CA PRO A 113 5.32 -19.05 11.91
C PRO A 113 4.36 -20.21 11.68
N GLN A 114 4.59 -20.99 10.62
CA GLN A 114 3.79 -22.15 10.22
C GLN A 114 2.32 -21.85 9.89
N GLN A 115 1.95 -20.60 9.73
CA GLN A 115 0.58 -20.19 9.40
C GLN A 115 0.35 -20.19 7.88
N LYS A 116 -0.87 -20.57 7.50
CA LYS A 116 -1.40 -20.46 6.13
C LYS A 116 -2.61 -19.53 6.13
N VAL A 117 -2.64 -18.54 5.24
CA VAL A 117 -3.71 -17.54 5.17
C VAL A 117 -4.12 -17.24 3.73
N ALA A 118 -5.37 -16.84 3.52
CA ALA A 118 -5.85 -16.29 2.26
C ALA A 118 -5.71 -14.76 2.31
N VAL A 119 -4.85 -14.21 1.48
CA VAL A 119 -4.55 -12.77 1.43
C VAL A 119 -5.31 -12.12 0.28
N ALA A 120 -6.07 -11.07 0.58
CA ALA A 120 -6.84 -10.33 -0.40
C ALA A 120 -5.92 -9.51 -1.32
N VAL A 121 -6.16 -9.56 -2.64
CA VAL A 121 -5.35 -8.90 -3.65
C VAL A 121 -6.21 -8.24 -4.73
N PHE A 122 -5.63 -7.31 -5.48
CA PHE A 122 -6.14 -6.84 -6.76
C PHE A 122 -5.22 -7.25 -7.90
N CYS A 123 -5.78 -7.44 -9.10
CA CYS A 123 -5.00 -7.59 -10.32
C CYS A 123 -4.45 -6.21 -10.75
N VAL A 124 -3.16 -6.13 -11.03
CA VAL A 124 -2.50 -4.94 -11.58
C VAL A 124 -1.86 -5.21 -12.94
N GLU A 125 -2.32 -6.25 -13.60
CA GLU A 125 -1.96 -6.67 -14.95
C GLU A 125 -3.23 -7.17 -15.64
N ARG A 126 -3.77 -6.38 -16.57
CA ARG A 126 -5.11 -6.66 -17.13
C ARG A 126 -5.08 -7.66 -18.28
N GLY A 127 -4.05 -7.61 -19.11
CA GLY A 127 -4.01 -8.35 -20.38
C GLY A 127 -3.53 -9.79 -20.28
N ARG A 128 -2.95 -10.25 -19.17
CA ARG A 128 -2.45 -11.62 -19.02
C ARG A 128 -3.38 -12.46 -18.13
N TRP A 129 -3.76 -13.64 -18.65
CA TRP A 129 -4.59 -14.62 -17.93
C TRP A 129 -3.96 -16.02 -17.96
N ALA A 130 -2.68 -16.11 -18.21
CA ALA A 130 -1.91 -17.35 -18.27
C ALA A 130 -0.63 -17.23 -17.45
N GLY A 131 -0.18 -18.32 -16.84
CA GLY A 131 1.05 -18.34 -16.05
C GLY A 131 1.09 -19.51 -15.08
N GLY A 132 2.14 -19.54 -14.27
CA GLY A 132 2.32 -20.52 -13.20
C GLY A 132 1.33 -20.38 -12.06
N LYS A 133 1.52 -21.17 -11.02
CA LYS A 133 0.70 -21.10 -9.80
C LYS A 133 1.37 -20.28 -8.70
N GLU A 134 2.67 -20.01 -8.81
CA GLU A 134 3.47 -19.36 -7.77
C GLU A 134 3.72 -17.90 -8.08
N PHE A 135 3.85 -17.12 -7.03
CA PHE A 135 4.24 -15.73 -7.07
C PHE A 135 5.65 -15.54 -6.53
N LYS A 136 6.34 -14.55 -7.07
CA LYS A 136 7.65 -14.07 -6.66
C LYS A 136 7.53 -12.63 -6.18
N ARG A 137 8.54 -12.16 -5.45
CA ARG A 137 8.62 -10.75 -5.10
C ARG A 137 8.69 -9.88 -6.35
N ALA A 138 8.04 -8.72 -6.33
CA ALA A 138 8.35 -7.59 -7.18
C ALA A 138 9.21 -6.60 -6.39
N ARG A 139 10.11 -5.88 -7.06
CA ARG A 139 10.90 -4.84 -6.42
C ARG A 139 10.02 -3.67 -5.94
N ASN A 140 8.94 -3.44 -6.65
CA ASN A 140 8.14 -2.25 -6.58
C ASN A 140 6.96 -2.35 -5.60
N ILE A 141 6.43 -1.17 -5.24
CA ILE A 141 5.14 -0.99 -4.58
C ILE A 141 4.18 -0.24 -5.51
N ALA A 142 2.90 -0.41 -5.29
CA ALA A 142 1.89 0.37 -6.00
C ALA A 142 2.06 1.88 -5.68
N PRO A 143 1.92 2.79 -6.68
CA PRO A 143 1.90 4.23 -6.44
C PRO A 143 0.90 4.65 -5.36
N ALA A 144 1.17 5.76 -4.67
CA ALA A 144 0.34 6.25 -3.58
C ALA A 144 -1.13 6.49 -4.00
N SER A 145 -1.36 6.89 -5.26
CA SER A 145 -2.71 7.04 -5.82
C SER A 145 -3.49 5.73 -5.95
N ILE A 146 -2.80 4.61 -6.17
CA ILE A 146 -3.41 3.28 -6.18
C ILE A 146 -3.66 2.80 -4.75
N GLN A 147 -2.71 3.03 -3.84
CA GLN A 147 -2.87 2.72 -2.41
C GLN A 147 -4.02 3.51 -1.79
N ASP A 148 -4.16 4.81 -2.13
CA ASP A 148 -5.31 5.63 -1.74
C ASP A 148 -6.64 5.00 -2.20
N ALA A 149 -6.73 4.53 -3.45
CA ALA A 149 -7.92 3.85 -3.94
C ALA A 149 -8.22 2.56 -3.16
N ILE A 150 -7.18 1.75 -2.86
CA ILE A 150 -7.30 0.53 -2.04
C ILE A 150 -7.81 0.88 -0.63
N ASN A 151 -7.24 1.88 0.01
CA ASN A 151 -7.59 2.31 1.38
C ASN A 151 -9.04 2.79 1.48
N ARG A 152 -9.56 3.41 0.42
CA ARG A 152 -10.97 3.84 0.31
C ARG A 152 -11.94 2.73 -0.05
N GLY A 153 -11.46 1.50 -0.26
CA GLY A 153 -12.30 0.37 -0.62
C GLY A 153 -12.71 0.33 -2.09
N ALA A 154 -11.85 0.83 -2.99
CA ALA A 154 -12.06 0.74 -4.44
C ALA A 154 -12.29 -0.71 -4.90
N GLY A 155 -13.04 -0.86 -5.99
CA GLY A 155 -13.17 -2.12 -6.70
C GLY A 155 -12.05 -2.34 -7.73
N GLN A 156 -11.97 -3.56 -8.29
CA GLN A 156 -10.97 -3.94 -9.29
C GLN A 156 -10.95 -2.99 -10.50
N GLY A 157 -12.11 -2.53 -10.96
CA GLY A 157 -12.22 -1.61 -12.11
C GLY A 157 -11.54 -0.26 -11.87
N GLU A 158 -11.65 0.30 -10.66
CA GLU A 158 -10.98 1.55 -10.28
C GLU A 158 -9.46 1.36 -10.19
N VAL A 159 -8.99 0.23 -9.66
CA VAL A 159 -7.56 -0.09 -9.62
C VAL A 159 -6.98 -0.15 -11.03
N TRP A 160 -7.61 -0.83 -11.98
CA TRP A 160 -7.18 -0.83 -13.39
C TRP A 160 -7.20 0.56 -14.03
N GLN A 161 -8.18 1.39 -13.68
CA GLN A 161 -8.20 2.77 -14.14
C GLN A 161 -6.99 3.56 -13.63
N ARG A 162 -6.62 3.40 -12.35
CA ARG A 162 -5.43 4.04 -11.76
C ARG A 162 -4.14 3.55 -12.41
N VAL A 163 -4.03 2.24 -12.69
CA VAL A 163 -2.89 1.69 -13.42
C VAL A 163 -2.74 2.35 -14.80
N ARG A 164 -3.82 2.48 -15.57
CA ARG A 164 -3.78 3.18 -16.86
C ARG A 164 -3.44 4.68 -16.73
N GLN A 165 -3.92 5.33 -15.69
CA GLN A 165 -3.57 6.75 -15.43
C GLN A 165 -2.10 6.95 -15.09
N ALA A 166 -1.45 5.97 -14.46
CA ALA A 166 -0.03 6.02 -14.14
C ALA A 166 0.88 5.72 -15.35
N ALA A 167 0.42 4.96 -16.34
CA ALA A 167 1.22 4.48 -17.47
C ALA A 167 1.99 5.59 -18.22
N PRO A 168 1.40 6.75 -18.61
CA PRO A 168 2.14 7.81 -19.29
C PRO A 168 3.29 8.37 -18.46
N ALA A 169 3.11 8.47 -17.14
CA ALA A 169 4.13 8.96 -16.22
C ALA A 169 5.32 8.00 -16.12
N LEU A 170 5.04 6.70 -16.15
CA LEU A 170 6.04 5.63 -16.07
C LEU A 170 6.82 5.42 -17.37
N GLY A 171 6.41 6.07 -18.47
CA GLY A 171 7.17 6.10 -19.73
C GLY A 171 7.07 4.84 -20.55
N GLY A 172 6.07 4.00 -20.31
CA GLY A 172 5.94 2.75 -21.05
C GLY A 172 4.52 2.25 -21.15
N GLU A 173 4.25 1.62 -22.29
CA GLU A 173 3.13 0.72 -22.45
C GLU A 173 3.64 -0.71 -22.16
N SER A 174 2.99 -1.41 -21.25
CA SER A 174 3.16 -2.85 -21.10
C SER A 174 2.18 -3.56 -22.02
N ALA A 175 2.61 -4.55 -22.78
CA ALA A 175 1.73 -5.33 -23.66
C ALA A 175 0.58 -6.00 -22.91
N SER A 176 0.77 -6.29 -21.62
CA SER A 176 -0.24 -6.87 -20.73
C SER A 176 -0.89 -5.85 -19.79
N GLU A 177 -0.65 -4.55 -19.96
CA GLU A 177 -1.05 -3.49 -19.03
C GLU A 177 -0.55 -3.79 -17.59
N SER A 178 0.69 -4.29 -17.44
CA SER A 178 1.28 -4.65 -16.16
C SER A 178 1.89 -3.43 -15.47
N LEU A 179 1.36 -3.08 -14.30
CA LEU A 179 1.93 -2.02 -13.46
C LEU A 179 3.38 -2.28 -13.11
N ASP A 180 3.71 -3.52 -12.77
CA ASP A 180 5.06 -3.90 -12.36
C ASP A 180 6.08 -3.73 -13.51
N GLU A 181 5.72 -4.11 -14.75
CA GLU A 181 6.56 -3.88 -15.93
C GLU A 181 6.77 -2.38 -16.19
N MET A 182 5.72 -1.57 -16.04
CA MET A 182 5.83 -0.13 -16.21
C MET A 182 6.72 0.53 -15.14
N LEU A 183 6.67 0.07 -13.90
CA LEU A 183 7.56 0.52 -12.82
C LEU A 183 9.01 0.08 -13.02
N GLU A 184 9.26 -0.96 -13.81
CA GLU A 184 10.60 -1.41 -14.21
C GLU A 184 11.16 -0.67 -15.44
N SER A 185 10.41 0.27 -16.04
CA SER A 185 10.88 1.05 -17.18
C SER A 185 12.15 1.83 -16.86
N ASP A 186 13.01 2.08 -17.85
CA ASP A 186 14.23 2.87 -17.68
C ASP A 186 13.94 4.28 -17.12
N ARG A 187 12.81 4.87 -17.51
CA ARG A 187 12.40 6.17 -17.00
C ARG A 187 12.07 6.13 -15.51
N ALA A 188 11.29 5.15 -15.08
CA ALA A 188 10.92 4.97 -13.69
C ALA A 188 12.17 4.66 -12.84
N ARG A 189 13.00 3.73 -13.29
CA ARG A 189 14.24 3.33 -12.63
C ARG A 189 15.18 4.51 -12.39
N ARG A 190 15.48 5.29 -13.43
CA ARG A 190 16.33 6.47 -13.27
C ARG A 190 15.78 7.45 -12.26
N SER A 191 14.46 7.70 -12.28
CA SER A 191 13.82 8.62 -11.33
C SER A 191 13.87 8.11 -9.89
N PHE A 192 13.73 6.80 -9.68
CA PHE A 192 13.84 6.18 -8.35
C PHE A 192 15.27 6.24 -7.82
N ASP A 193 16.27 5.93 -8.66
CA ASP A 193 17.69 6.01 -8.29
C ASP A 193 18.09 7.46 -7.93
N GLU A 194 17.60 8.47 -8.68
CA GLU A 194 17.77 9.89 -8.34
C GLU A 194 17.12 10.23 -6.99
N ALA A 195 15.91 9.77 -6.75
CA ALA A 195 15.20 10.01 -5.49
C ALA A 195 15.94 9.38 -4.30
N HIS A 196 16.41 8.15 -4.43
CA HIS A 196 17.18 7.48 -3.38
C HIS A 196 18.51 8.20 -3.10
N LYS A 197 19.19 8.69 -4.14
CA LYS A 197 20.42 9.46 -4.01
C LYS A 197 20.19 10.78 -3.26
N ASP A 198 19.16 11.53 -3.64
CA ASP A 198 18.89 12.86 -3.07
C ASP A 198 18.36 12.76 -1.62
N LEU A 199 17.50 11.79 -1.36
CA LEU A 199 16.91 11.60 -0.03
C LEU A 199 17.86 10.88 0.95
N GLY A 200 18.75 10.04 0.42
CA GLY A 200 19.68 9.24 1.23
C GLY A 200 19.00 8.30 2.20
N LYS A 201 19.78 7.67 3.08
CA LYS A 201 19.24 6.78 4.11
C LYS A 201 18.58 7.57 5.23
N PHE A 202 17.41 7.12 5.68
CA PHE A 202 16.73 7.70 6.82
C PHE A 202 17.41 7.20 8.12
N SER A 203 18.12 8.09 8.75
CA SER A 203 18.78 7.93 10.08
C SER A 203 18.41 9.13 10.90
N PRO A 204 18.03 9.02 12.09
CA PRO A 204 18.58 8.36 13.28
C PRO A 204 17.92 7.04 13.64
N PRO A 205 18.43 6.38 14.70
CA PRO A 205 18.01 5.02 15.07
C PRO A 205 16.55 4.83 15.46
N ASP A 206 15.80 5.87 15.70
CA ASP A 206 14.39 5.87 16.09
C ASP A 206 13.42 6.33 14.97
N THR A 207 13.91 6.48 13.73
CA THR A 207 13.03 6.76 12.58
C THR A 207 12.18 5.55 12.26
N VAL A 208 10.87 5.72 12.28
CA VAL A 208 9.88 4.65 12.08
C VAL A 208 8.86 4.96 10.99
N GLY A 209 9.04 6.06 10.27
CA GLY A 209 8.09 6.42 9.24
C GLY A 209 8.46 7.69 8.49
N ILE A 210 7.61 8.03 7.55
CA ILE A 210 7.70 9.25 6.74
C ILE A 210 6.33 9.89 6.56
N ALA A 211 6.31 11.24 6.51
CA ALA A 211 5.23 11.97 5.89
C ALA A 211 5.73 12.57 4.58
N VAL A 212 4.87 12.63 3.57
CA VAL A 212 5.25 13.09 2.24
C VAL A 212 4.34 14.25 1.80
N ALA A 213 4.95 15.30 1.28
CA ALA A 213 4.23 16.45 0.72
C ALA A 213 4.65 16.74 -0.73
N ASP A 214 3.70 17.27 -1.49
CA ASP A 214 3.92 17.76 -2.83
C ASP A 214 4.06 19.29 -2.80
N ALA A 215 5.26 19.80 -2.99
CA ALA A 215 5.57 21.23 -2.97
C ALA A 215 4.89 22.02 -4.09
N ARG A 216 4.43 21.39 -5.17
CA ARG A 216 3.65 22.06 -6.23
C ARG A 216 2.29 22.49 -5.70
N THR A 217 1.67 21.66 -4.91
CA THR A 217 0.35 21.90 -4.34
C THR A 217 0.40 22.50 -2.93
N GLY A 218 1.51 22.34 -2.23
CA GLY A 218 1.67 22.70 -0.83
C GLY A 218 0.89 21.78 0.12
N LYS A 219 0.55 20.54 -0.32
CA LYS A 219 -0.26 19.58 0.44
C LYS A 219 0.59 18.44 0.96
N VAL A 220 0.32 18.00 2.17
CA VAL A 220 0.74 16.70 2.66
C VAL A 220 -0.14 15.65 2.01
N VAL A 221 0.46 14.68 1.33
CA VAL A 221 -0.24 13.69 0.51
C VAL A 221 -0.37 12.34 1.20
N GLY A 222 0.53 12.04 2.14
CA GLY A 222 0.48 10.78 2.85
C GLY A 222 1.41 10.69 4.05
N LEU A 223 1.20 9.62 4.81
CA LEU A 223 1.90 9.28 6.04
C LEU A 223 2.03 7.76 6.12
N GLU A 224 3.23 7.28 6.38
CA GLU A 224 3.53 5.87 6.63
C GLU A 224 4.24 5.76 7.97
N LEU A 225 3.67 4.99 8.91
CA LEU A 225 4.21 4.79 10.26
C LEU A 225 4.30 3.30 10.57
N PHE A 226 5.42 2.91 11.16
CA PHE A 226 5.65 1.52 11.60
C PHE A 226 5.85 1.45 13.12
N GLY A 227 5.29 0.44 13.73
CA GLY A 227 5.54 0.12 15.14
C GLY A 227 6.90 -0.55 15.37
N ARG A 228 7.68 -0.74 14.28
CA ARG A 228 9.00 -1.36 14.29
C ARG A 228 9.91 -0.66 13.29
N ARG A 229 11.07 -0.27 13.76
CA ARG A 229 12.08 0.36 12.91
C ARG A 229 12.60 -0.58 11.81
N ASP A 230 12.87 -1.83 12.14
CA ASP A 230 13.44 -2.79 11.17
C ASP A 230 12.51 -3.08 9.99
N LEU A 231 11.19 -2.97 10.16
CA LEU A 231 10.23 -3.02 9.04
C LEU A 231 10.33 -1.75 8.19
N PHE A 232 10.39 -0.57 8.83
CA PHE A 232 10.58 0.68 8.10
C PHE A 232 11.89 0.68 7.31
N ASP A 233 13.00 0.26 7.90
CA ASP A 233 14.32 0.21 7.25
C ASP A 233 14.32 -0.67 5.99
N ARG A 234 13.50 -1.73 5.94
CA ARG A 234 13.39 -2.63 4.79
C ARG A 234 12.39 -2.17 3.72
N LEU A 235 11.45 -1.29 4.09
CA LEU A 235 10.33 -0.91 3.22
C LEU A 235 10.38 0.54 2.74
N HIS A 236 11.16 1.42 3.37
CA HIS A 236 11.14 2.85 3.09
C HIS A 236 11.53 3.21 1.64
N GLU A 237 12.47 2.48 1.03
CA GLU A 237 12.84 2.71 -0.37
C GLU A 237 11.65 2.50 -1.31
N LYS A 238 10.91 1.41 -1.13
CA LYS A 238 9.68 1.16 -1.90
C LYS A 238 8.63 2.26 -1.69
N LEU A 239 8.46 2.72 -0.44
CA LEU A 239 7.51 3.80 -0.13
C LEU A 239 7.88 5.09 -0.85
N VAL A 240 9.17 5.46 -0.85
CA VAL A 240 9.68 6.60 -1.62
C VAL A 240 9.38 6.46 -3.11
N GLU A 241 9.60 5.29 -3.71
CA GLU A 241 9.29 5.01 -5.12
C GLU A 241 7.79 5.17 -5.42
N GLY A 242 6.92 4.68 -4.52
CA GLY A 242 5.47 4.81 -4.64
C GLY A 242 5.02 6.27 -4.69
N TYR A 243 5.52 7.12 -3.79
CA TYR A 243 5.23 8.55 -3.78
C TYR A 243 5.89 9.30 -4.94
N ALA A 244 7.14 8.94 -5.30
CA ALA A 244 7.85 9.55 -6.43
C ALA A 244 7.10 9.34 -7.75
N THR A 245 6.45 8.22 -7.94
CA THR A 245 5.62 7.96 -9.13
C THR A 245 4.54 9.02 -9.31
N ASP A 246 3.82 9.38 -8.25
CA ASP A 246 2.71 10.34 -8.33
C ASP A 246 3.17 11.81 -8.29
N ILE A 247 4.24 12.11 -7.56
CA ILE A 247 4.68 13.48 -7.34
C ILE A 247 5.71 13.90 -8.37
N VAL A 248 6.67 13.04 -8.70
CA VAL A 248 7.80 13.37 -9.56
C VAL A 248 7.54 12.98 -11.01
N LEU A 249 7.22 11.71 -11.25
CA LEU A 249 7.03 11.18 -12.62
C LEU A 249 5.76 11.70 -13.28
N ALA A 250 4.66 11.83 -12.52
CA ALA A 250 3.39 12.37 -13.01
C ALA A 250 3.39 13.90 -13.13
N ALA A 251 4.47 14.58 -12.74
CA ALA A 251 4.58 16.03 -12.86
C ALA A 251 4.66 16.44 -14.33
N SER A 252 3.91 17.48 -14.69
CA SER A 252 4.12 18.20 -15.96
C SER A 252 5.55 18.77 -16.02
N ALA A 253 6.14 18.80 -17.21
CA ALA A 253 7.44 19.43 -17.44
C ALA A 253 7.40 20.97 -17.28
N ALA A 254 6.21 21.57 -17.18
CA ALA A 254 6.07 23.01 -16.99
C ALA A 254 6.60 23.45 -15.61
N PRO A 255 7.37 24.55 -15.53
CA PRO A 255 7.79 25.11 -14.25
C PRO A 255 6.57 25.44 -13.38
N VAL A 256 6.56 24.93 -12.16
CA VAL A 256 5.53 25.24 -11.17
C VAL A 256 6.20 25.89 -9.97
N ALA A 257 5.59 26.94 -9.43
CA ALA A 257 6.08 27.59 -8.23
C ALA A 257 6.09 26.56 -7.07
N VAL A 258 7.25 26.41 -6.45
CA VAL A 258 7.41 25.54 -5.28
C VAL A 258 6.85 26.24 -4.07
N LYS A 259 5.93 25.60 -3.36
CA LYS A 259 5.33 26.08 -2.11
C LYS A 259 6.08 25.51 -0.93
N ASP A 260 6.31 26.35 0.06
CA ASP A 260 6.80 25.88 1.35
C ASP A 260 5.72 25.06 2.08
N VAL A 261 6.16 23.94 2.64
CA VAL A 261 5.31 23.08 3.49
C VAL A 261 6.01 22.95 4.84
N PRO A 262 5.75 23.87 5.77
CA PRO A 262 6.44 23.86 7.06
C PRO A 262 6.09 22.61 7.86
N THR A 263 7.01 22.14 8.69
CA THR A 263 6.84 20.98 9.59
C THR A 263 5.57 21.07 10.44
N ALA A 264 5.19 22.29 10.85
CA ALA A 264 3.94 22.52 11.60
C ALA A 264 2.69 22.06 10.82
N ARG A 265 2.65 22.24 9.49
CA ARG A 265 1.55 21.76 8.62
C ARG A 265 1.53 20.24 8.56
N VAL A 266 2.72 19.61 8.52
CA VAL A 266 2.84 18.15 8.54
C VAL A 266 2.37 17.61 9.89
N LEU A 267 2.77 18.24 10.99
CA LEU A 267 2.33 17.87 12.33
C LEU A 267 0.81 17.99 12.48
N ASP A 268 0.21 19.06 11.96
CA ASP A 268 -1.26 19.21 11.95
C ASP A 268 -1.94 18.07 11.14
N PHE A 269 -1.39 17.73 9.99
CA PHE A 269 -1.91 16.61 9.20
C PHE A 269 -1.85 15.29 9.98
N VAL A 270 -0.70 14.98 10.60
CA VAL A 270 -0.52 13.76 11.42
C VAL A 270 -1.50 13.74 12.58
N HIS A 271 -1.66 14.87 13.28
CA HIS A 271 -2.62 14.98 14.37
C HIS A 271 -4.06 14.75 13.90
N ARG A 272 -4.48 15.38 12.80
CA ARG A 272 -5.83 15.18 12.24
C ARG A 272 -6.05 13.73 11.82
N ALA A 273 -5.04 13.10 11.19
CA ALA A 273 -5.10 11.71 10.77
C ALA A 273 -5.28 10.76 11.97
N LEU A 274 -4.42 10.87 12.98
CA LEU A 274 -4.36 9.92 14.09
C LEU A 274 -5.37 10.23 15.22
N LYS A 275 -5.88 11.47 15.32
CA LYS A 275 -6.99 11.83 16.20
C LYS A 275 -8.37 11.66 15.57
N GLY A 276 -8.43 11.33 14.28
CA GLY A 276 -9.69 11.03 13.59
C GLY A 276 -10.37 9.77 14.13
N ALA A 277 -11.58 9.51 13.64
CA ALA A 277 -12.30 8.29 13.99
C ALA A 277 -11.49 7.07 13.56
N SER A 278 -11.33 6.12 14.46
CA SER A 278 -10.64 4.86 14.15
C SER A 278 -11.48 3.67 14.63
N LYS A 279 -11.42 2.57 13.88
CA LYS A 279 -12.12 1.33 14.19
C LYS A 279 -11.28 0.13 13.81
N TYR A 280 -11.58 -0.99 14.42
CA TYR A 280 -11.04 -2.28 14.00
C TYR A 280 -11.82 -2.83 12.80
N GLU A 281 -11.12 -3.55 11.96
CA GLU A 281 -11.70 -4.37 10.90
C GLU A 281 -11.01 -5.75 10.85
N ASP A 282 -11.63 -6.70 10.18
CA ASP A 282 -11.02 -8.01 9.96
C ASP A 282 -9.83 -7.88 9.00
N THR A 283 -8.75 -8.58 9.32
CA THR A 283 -7.58 -8.71 8.47
C THR A 283 -7.20 -10.18 8.30
N PRO A 284 -6.65 -10.58 7.17
CA PRO A 284 -6.05 -11.91 7.04
C PRO A 284 -4.90 -12.08 8.03
N GLY A 285 -4.69 -13.31 8.49
CA GLY A 285 -3.58 -13.61 9.42
C GLY A 285 -3.84 -13.15 10.85
N SER A 286 -2.77 -12.80 11.55
CA SER A 286 -2.82 -12.42 12.97
C SER A 286 -3.06 -10.93 13.19
N GLY A 287 -3.68 -10.59 14.31
CA GLY A 287 -3.94 -9.22 14.69
C GLY A 287 -5.32 -8.71 14.26
N ARG A 288 -5.46 -7.40 14.23
CA ARG A 288 -6.68 -6.69 13.82
C ARG A 288 -6.35 -5.58 12.83
N GLY A 289 -7.10 -5.51 11.74
CA GLY A 289 -7.04 -4.38 10.82
C GLY A 289 -7.49 -3.08 11.50
N LEU A 290 -6.91 -1.98 11.07
CA LEU A 290 -7.22 -0.64 11.53
C LEU A 290 -7.77 0.19 10.36
N THR A 291 -8.79 0.99 10.61
CA THR A 291 -9.28 2.00 9.67
C THR A 291 -9.30 3.35 10.38
N LEU A 292 -8.81 4.38 9.71
CA LEU A 292 -8.80 5.75 10.18
C LEU A 292 -9.57 6.64 9.19
N GLU A 293 -10.38 7.55 9.71
CA GLU A 293 -11.17 8.48 8.90
C GLU A 293 -11.20 9.86 9.58
N SER A 294 -10.84 10.91 8.85
CA SER A 294 -10.89 12.29 9.32
C SER A 294 -11.08 13.26 8.15
N GLY A 295 -12.32 13.59 7.83
CA GLY A 295 -12.64 14.43 6.67
C GLY A 295 -12.21 13.79 5.36
N SER A 296 -11.27 14.44 4.65
CA SER A 296 -10.66 13.89 3.42
C SER A 296 -9.54 12.87 3.68
N ILE A 297 -9.15 12.69 4.92
CA ILE A 297 -8.06 11.79 5.30
C ILE A 297 -8.63 10.39 5.52
N CYS A 298 -8.01 9.40 4.88
CA CYS A 298 -8.34 7.99 5.01
C CYS A 298 -7.07 7.19 5.28
N GLY A 299 -7.15 6.22 6.17
CA GLY A 299 -6.02 5.36 6.49
C GLY A 299 -6.42 3.94 6.82
N LYS A 300 -5.45 3.05 6.65
CA LYS A 300 -5.50 1.64 6.98
C LYS A 300 -4.23 1.22 7.72
N GLY A 301 -4.33 0.10 8.38
CA GLY A 301 -3.18 -0.49 9.05
C GLY A 301 -3.51 -1.81 9.72
N VAL A 302 -2.59 -2.30 10.52
CA VAL A 302 -2.74 -3.52 11.32
C VAL A 302 -2.12 -3.35 12.69
N ALA A 303 -2.76 -3.94 13.70
CA ALA A 303 -2.28 -4.01 15.07
C ALA A 303 -2.17 -5.46 15.55
N VAL A 304 -1.11 -5.76 16.29
CA VAL A 304 -0.85 -7.06 16.91
C VAL A 304 -0.41 -6.83 18.36
N GLY A 305 -0.86 -7.65 19.28
CA GLY A 305 -0.46 -7.57 20.69
C GLY A 305 -0.71 -6.21 21.33
N GLY A 306 -1.74 -5.50 20.88
CA GLY A 306 -2.08 -4.17 21.39
C GLY A 306 -1.18 -3.04 20.88
N SER A 307 -0.41 -3.23 19.82
CA SER A 307 0.44 -2.20 19.21
C SER A 307 0.21 -2.13 17.70
N ALA A 308 0.18 -0.92 17.13
CA ALA A 308 0.13 -0.75 15.69
C ALA A 308 1.46 -1.23 15.08
N ILE A 309 1.39 -2.10 14.09
CA ILE A 309 2.55 -2.57 13.30
C ILE A 309 2.80 -1.61 12.15
N HIS A 310 1.73 -1.19 11.47
CA HIS A 310 1.78 -0.26 10.35
C HIS A 310 0.50 0.57 10.27
N LEU A 311 0.66 1.82 9.87
CA LEU A 311 -0.42 2.75 9.55
C LEU A 311 -0.04 3.49 8.26
N SER A 312 -0.84 3.34 7.23
CA SER A 312 -0.75 4.06 5.96
C SER A 312 -1.94 5.01 5.85
N VAL A 313 -1.68 6.30 5.67
CA VAL A 313 -2.71 7.35 5.66
C VAL A 313 -2.50 8.26 4.47
N GLN A 314 -3.56 8.55 3.72
CA GLN A 314 -3.52 9.47 2.60
C GLN A 314 -4.58 10.57 2.74
N ASP A 315 -4.31 11.76 2.17
CA ASP A 315 -5.33 12.79 1.96
C ASP A 315 -6.06 12.49 0.66
N THR A 316 -7.29 11.99 0.78
CA THR A 316 -8.09 11.58 -0.36
C THR A 316 -8.39 12.77 -1.27
N ARG A 317 -8.04 12.68 -2.54
CA ARG A 317 -8.48 13.66 -3.53
C ARG A 317 -9.99 13.54 -3.71
N PRO A 318 -10.74 14.65 -3.91
CA PRO A 318 -12.16 14.56 -4.20
C PRO A 318 -12.38 13.62 -5.39
N LYS A 319 -13.41 12.78 -5.31
CA LYS A 319 -13.77 11.86 -6.38
C LYS A 319 -13.88 12.66 -7.69
N THR A 320 -12.92 12.48 -8.59
CA THR A 320 -13.13 12.89 -9.97
C THR A 320 -14.34 12.10 -10.47
N THR A 321 -15.21 12.76 -11.22
CA THR A 321 -16.47 12.22 -11.80
C THR A 321 -16.36 10.73 -12.12
N PRO A 322 -17.35 9.91 -11.76
CA PRO A 322 -17.28 8.46 -11.98
C PRO A 322 -17.01 8.18 -13.45
N ALA A 323 -15.87 7.54 -13.72
CA ALA A 323 -15.62 7.02 -15.05
C ALA A 323 -16.72 6.03 -15.40
N ARG A 324 -17.12 5.99 -16.68
CA ARG A 324 -18.08 5.01 -17.19
C ARG A 324 -17.71 3.61 -16.68
N PRO A 325 -18.68 2.78 -16.26
CA PRO A 325 -18.42 1.43 -15.83
C PRO A 325 -17.53 0.72 -16.85
N ILE A 326 -16.38 0.24 -16.42
CA ILE A 326 -15.56 -0.63 -17.26
C ILE A 326 -16.25 -1.97 -17.23
N VAL A 327 -16.84 -2.35 -18.39
CA VAL A 327 -17.35 -3.70 -18.56
C VAL A 327 -16.16 -4.63 -18.49
N ASP A 328 -16.20 -5.59 -17.58
CA ASP A 328 -15.17 -6.63 -17.50
C ASP A 328 -15.01 -7.28 -18.88
N PRO A 329 -13.78 -7.49 -19.36
CA PRO A 329 -13.60 -8.24 -20.59
C PRO A 329 -14.24 -9.63 -20.40
N PRO A 330 -14.90 -10.18 -21.43
CA PRO A 330 -15.50 -11.49 -21.33
C PRO A 330 -14.42 -12.48 -20.88
N ARG A 331 -14.75 -13.29 -19.88
CA ARG A 331 -13.84 -14.36 -19.43
C ARG A 331 -13.47 -15.20 -20.63
N PRO A 332 -12.18 -15.53 -20.87
CA PRO A 332 -11.82 -16.44 -21.95
C PRO A 332 -12.61 -17.72 -21.77
N ARG A 333 -13.26 -18.16 -22.85
CA ARG A 333 -13.98 -19.43 -22.83
C ARG A 333 -12.95 -20.51 -22.45
N PRO A 334 -13.30 -21.47 -21.57
CA PRO A 334 -12.44 -22.61 -21.33
C PRO A 334 -12.11 -23.25 -22.68
N GLU A 335 -10.83 -23.51 -22.92
CA GLU A 335 -10.44 -24.26 -24.14
C GLU A 335 -11.23 -25.56 -24.20
N PRO A 336 -11.80 -25.89 -25.37
CA PRO A 336 -12.49 -27.16 -25.51
C PRO A 336 -11.52 -28.28 -25.18
N VAL A 337 -11.90 -29.13 -24.22
CA VAL A 337 -11.16 -30.34 -23.88
C VAL A 337 -11.10 -31.17 -25.16
N ARG A 338 -9.93 -31.28 -25.78
CA ARG A 338 -9.72 -32.17 -26.92
C ARG A 338 -9.98 -33.60 -26.43
N PRO A 339 -10.87 -34.36 -27.08
CA PRO A 339 -11.06 -35.74 -26.72
C PRO A 339 -9.74 -36.51 -26.91
N PRO A 340 -9.47 -37.54 -26.09
CA PRO A 340 -8.29 -38.35 -26.24
C PRO A 340 -8.26 -38.96 -27.65
N VAL A 341 -7.12 -38.83 -28.34
CA VAL A 341 -6.90 -39.43 -29.64
C VAL A 341 -6.79 -40.93 -29.39
N GLU A 342 -7.84 -41.70 -29.70
CA GLU A 342 -7.76 -43.17 -29.80
C GLU A 342 -6.80 -43.54 -30.90
N ARG A 343 -5.64 -44.08 -30.54
CA ARG A 343 -4.77 -44.74 -31.52
C ARG A 343 -5.40 -46.09 -31.87
N LEU A 344 -6.00 -46.14 -33.06
CA LEU A 344 -6.35 -47.42 -33.68
C LEU A 344 -5.04 -48.24 -33.84
N ARG A 345 -5.08 -49.46 -33.32
CA ARG A 345 -4.02 -50.50 -33.54
C ARG A 345 -4.24 -51.15 -34.90
#